data_1e22b3b321aafd3b8b44529c18391721
#
_entry.id   1e22b3b321aafd3b8b44529c18391721
#
_cell.length_a   1.000
_cell.length_b   1.000
_cell.length_c   1.000
_cell.angle_alpha   90.00
_cell.angle_beta   90.00
_cell.angle_gamma   90.00
#
_symmetry.space_group_name_H-M   'P 1'
#
loop_
_entity.id
_entity.type
_entity.pdbx_description
1 polymer ?
#
loop_
_entity_poly.entity_id
_entity_poly.type
_entity_poly.pdbx_seq_one_letter_code
_entity_poly.pdbx_strand_id
1 'polypeptide(L)'
;MLRKRLLALWLTALLLFPAGAAAAAAEPAKPDTVVLAVTGTGRVAVAPDTASVTLGVATTARTAREAQQENSRLVAAVIEAIVRLGIPRENIQTVEFSVWPVYEEPVKGAEPSKISAYRVSNNIRIVVDDPAKVGAVLDAGFAAGANQSYGIQFFKKNDAVE
;
A
#
# COMPACT_ATOMS: atom_id res chain seq x y z
N MET A 1 -102.66 33.32 -28.22
CA MET A 1 -103.18 34.10 -27.12
C MET A 1 -102.09 34.53 -26.26
N LEU A 2 -101.87 35.73 -26.32
CA LEU A 2 -101.95 36.79 -25.31
C LEU A 2 -100.70 36.87 -24.44
N ARG A 3 -100.07 37.81 -24.65
CA ARG A 3 -99.83 39.15 -24.05
C ARG A 3 -98.56 39.13 -23.24
N LYS A 4 -97.75 39.93 -23.70
CA LYS A 4 -97.48 41.32 -23.28
C LYS A 4 -96.44 41.41 -22.20
N ARG A 5 -95.29 41.99 -22.62
CA ARG A 5 -94.77 43.25 -22.05
C ARG A 5 -94.31 43.18 -20.61
N LEU A 6 -93.05 43.52 -20.39
CA LEU A 6 -92.56 44.73 -19.73
C LEU A 6 -91.07 44.48 -19.49
N LEU A 7 -90.18 45.16 -20.16
CA LEU A 7 -89.60 46.42 -19.76
C LEU A 7 -89.31 46.54 -18.26
N ALA A 8 -88.04 46.48 -17.92
CA ALA A 8 -87.40 47.34 -16.98
C ALA A 8 -85.97 46.76 -16.80
N LEU A 9 -84.98 47.41 -17.31
CA LEU A 9 -84.18 48.38 -16.59
C LEU A 9 -83.86 47.87 -15.16
N TRP A 10 -82.64 47.44 -15.01
CA TRP A 10 -81.83 47.67 -13.80
C TRP A 10 -80.39 47.27 -14.13
N LEU A 11 -79.69 48.26 -14.40
CA LEU A 11 -78.73 48.87 -13.51
C LEU A 11 -77.43 48.11 -13.46
N THR A 12 -76.55 48.61 -14.18
CA THR A 12 -75.11 48.48 -14.04
C THR A 12 -74.65 48.43 -12.59
N ALA A 13 -74.37 47.27 -12.09
CA ALA A 13 -73.51 47.11 -10.91
C ALA A 13 -72.08 46.78 -11.39
N LEU A 14 -71.37 47.87 -11.64
CA LEU A 14 -69.91 47.83 -11.85
C LEU A 14 -69.29 47.39 -10.52
N LEU A 15 -69.11 46.11 -10.33
CA LEU A 15 -68.28 45.58 -9.24
C LEU A 15 -66.86 45.87 -9.59
N LEU A 16 -66.32 46.93 -9.03
CA LEU A 16 -64.85 47.12 -8.85
C LEU A 16 -64.34 45.95 -8.03
N PHE A 17 -63.74 45.02 -8.71
CA PHE A 17 -62.85 44.06 -8.06
C PHE A 17 -61.53 44.78 -7.79
N PRO A 18 -61.11 44.94 -6.54
CA PRO A 18 -59.77 45.42 -6.31
C PRO A 18 -58.84 44.29 -6.75
N ALA A 19 -58.04 44.59 -7.79
CA ALA A 19 -56.90 43.78 -8.14
C ALA A 19 -55.92 43.80 -6.97
N GLY A 20 -56.07 42.80 -6.11
CA GLY A 20 -55.06 42.50 -5.08
C GLY A 20 -53.79 42.11 -5.79
N ALA A 21 -52.89 43.09 -5.94
CA ALA A 21 -51.51 42.79 -6.27
C ALA A 21 -50.97 41.88 -5.17
N ALA A 22 -50.98 40.59 -5.43
CA ALA A 22 -50.18 39.66 -4.66
C ALA A 22 -48.72 40.02 -4.91
N ALA A 23 -48.18 40.84 -4.02
CA ALA A 23 -46.74 40.99 -3.97
C ALA A 23 -46.16 39.63 -3.66
N ALA A 24 -45.71 38.92 -4.70
CA ALA A 24 -44.85 37.78 -4.52
C ALA A 24 -43.63 38.26 -3.70
N ALA A 25 -43.64 37.91 -2.43
CA ALA A 25 -42.44 38.09 -1.60
C ALA A 25 -41.36 37.27 -2.27
N ALA A 26 -40.45 37.92 -2.97
CA ALA A 26 -39.25 37.27 -3.47
C ALA A 26 -38.51 36.72 -2.22
N GLU A 27 -38.48 35.40 -2.12
CA GLU A 27 -37.66 34.74 -1.12
C GLU A 27 -36.24 35.27 -1.28
N PRO A 28 -35.57 35.73 -0.18
CA PRO A 28 -34.21 36.23 -0.29
C PRO A 28 -33.37 35.07 -0.83
N ALA A 29 -32.78 35.28 -2.00
CA ALA A 29 -31.82 34.33 -2.59
C ALA A 29 -30.76 34.02 -1.54
N LYS A 30 -30.68 32.75 -1.14
CA LYS A 30 -29.57 32.30 -0.30
C LYS A 30 -28.28 32.71 -0.98
N PRO A 31 -27.36 33.38 -0.29
CA PRO A 31 -26.08 33.71 -0.90
C PRO A 31 -25.43 32.41 -1.37
N ASP A 32 -25.08 32.35 -2.65
CA ASP A 32 -24.30 31.24 -3.20
C ASP A 32 -22.98 31.17 -2.40
N THR A 33 -22.93 30.25 -1.44
CA THR A 33 -21.71 30.04 -0.67
C THR A 33 -20.74 29.28 -1.57
N VAL A 34 -19.80 30.00 -2.15
CA VAL A 34 -18.68 29.39 -2.86
C VAL A 34 -17.77 28.73 -1.85
N VAL A 35 -17.78 27.41 -1.79
CA VAL A 35 -16.85 26.63 -0.97
C VAL A 35 -15.57 26.43 -1.75
N LEU A 36 -14.49 27.06 -1.31
CA LEU A 36 -13.15 26.82 -1.84
C LEU A 36 -12.47 25.75 -0.97
N ALA A 37 -12.27 24.56 -1.52
CA ALA A 37 -11.46 23.52 -0.89
C ALA A 37 -10.02 23.63 -1.39
N VAL A 38 -9.08 23.80 -0.46
CA VAL A 38 -7.65 23.81 -0.75
C VAL A 38 -6.97 22.69 0.01
N THR A 39 -6.09 21.95 -0.66
CA THR A 39 -5.28 20.89 -0.05
C THR A 39 -3.83 21.35 -0.06
N GLY A 40 -3.21 21.32 1.09
CA GLY A 40 -1.78 21.56 1.25
C GLY A 40 -1.06 20.27 1.64
N THR A 41 0.13 20.06 1.09
CA THR A 41 1.02 18.97 1.51
C THR A 41 2.24 19.56 2.20
N GLY A 42 2.57 19.03 3.38
CA GLY A 42 3.79 19.36 4.11
C GLY A 42 4.72 18.15 4.15
N ARG A 43 6.02 18.39 4.18
CA ARG A 43 7.03 17.36 4.44
C ARG A 43 7.79 17.71 5.70
N VAL A 44 7.92 16.72 6.58
CA VAL A 44 8.74 16.81 7.79
C VAL A 44 9.86 15.80 7.67
N ALA A 45 11.11 16.22 7.83
CA ALA A 45 12.24 15.33 7.92
C ALA A 45 12.46 14.95 9.38
N VAL A 46 12.43 13.65 9.67
CA VAL A 46 12.69 13.09 11.01
C VAL A 46 13.86 12.13 10.94
N ALA A 47 14.67 12.05 12.00
CA ALA A 47 15.72 11.06 12.09
C ALA A 47 15.09 9.66 12.20
N PRO A 48 15.54 8.67 11.39
CA PRO A 48 15.09 7.29 11.51
C PRO A 48 15.54 6.70 12.84
N ASP A 49 14.69 5.89 13.44
CA ASP A 49 14.98 5.13 14.67
C ASP A 49 14.99 3.62 14.42
N THR A 50 14.66 3.20 13.23
CA THR A 50 14.52 1.79 12.87
C THR A 50 15.12 1.56 11.48
N ALA A 51 15.67 0.38 11.27
CA ALA A 51 16.13 -0.08 9.98
C ALA A 51 15.50 -1.42 9.62
N SER A 52 15.29 -1.65 8.33
CA SER A 52 14.95 -2.95 7.76
C SER A 52 16.08 -3.42 6.88
N VAL A 53 16.62 -4.59 7.17
CA VAL A 53 17.68 -5.25 6.41
C VAL A 53 17.10 -6.49 5.75
N THR A 54 17.37 -6.71 4.47
CA THR A 54 16.99 -7.96 3.79
C THR A 54 18.23 -8.72 3.38
N LEU A 55 18.43 -9.89 3.98
CA LEU A 55 19.48 -10.84 3.67
C LEU A 55 18.91 -12.04 2.92
N GLY A 56 19.69 -12.60 2.00
CA GLY A 56 19.33 -13.80 1.26
C GLY A 56 20.35 -14.92 1.44
N VAL A 57 19.84 -16.13 1.41
CA VAL A 57 20.62 -17.37 1.32
C VAL A 57 20.24 -18.06 0.02
N ALA A 58 21.19 -18.15 -0.90
CA ALA A 58 21.03 -18.95 -2.12
C ALA A 58 21.93 -20.18 -2.05
N THR A 59 21.36 -21.35 -2.38
CA THR A 59 22.06 -22.63 -2.46
C THR A 59 21.79 -23.29 -3.80
N THR A 60 22.72 -24.12 -4.25
CA THR A 60 22.58 -24.87 -5.51
C THR A 60 23.07 -26.30 -5.26
N ALA A 61 22.25 -27.29 -5.68
CA ALA A 61 22.61 -28.70 -5.60
C ALA A 61 22.04 -29.46 -6.80
N ARG A 62 22.40 -30.73 -6.93
CA ARG A 62 21.95 -31.59 -8.05
C ARG A 62 20.45 -31.90 -7.98
N THR A 63 19.89 -31.93 -6.79
CA THR A 63 18.45 -32.14 -6.58
C THR A 63 17.86 -30.95 -5.81
N ALA A 64 16.57 -30.69 -6.04
CA ALA A 64 15.84 -29.64 -5.32
C ALA A 64 15.80 -29.90 -3.80
N ARG A 65 15.73 -31.18 -3.40
CA ARG A 65 15.73 -31.60 -1.99
C ARG A 65 17.05 -31.22 -1.30
N GLU A 66 18.18 -31.55 -1.89
CA GLU A 66 19.50 -31.23 -1.32
C GLU A 66 19.69 -29.72 -1.24
N ALA A 67 19.35 -28.98 -2.31
CA ALA A 67 19.45 -27.53 -2.31
C ALA A 67 18.61 -26.91 -1.19
N GLN A 68 17.37 -27.40 -0.98
CA GLN A 68 16.48 -26.92 0.06
C GLN A 68 16.98 -27.27 1.47
N GLN A 69 17.46 -28.50 1.71
CA GLN A 69 17.98 -28.91 3.01
C GLN A 69 19.16 -28.02 3.45
N GLU A 70 20.09 -27.79 2.53
CA GLU A 70 21.23 -26.91 2.81
C GLU A 70 20.79 -25.46 3.01
N ASN A 71 19.85 -24.97 2.20
CA ASN A 71 19.27 -23.63 2.38
C ASN A 71 18.65 -23.47 3.77
N SER A 72 17.80 -24.42 4.17
CA SER A 72 17.14 -24.38 5.48
C SER A 72 18.15 -24.38 6.64
N ARG A 73 19.22 -25.17 6.53
CA ARG A 73 20.29 -25.22 7.51
C ARG A 73 21.01 -23.88 7.65
N LEU A 74 21.34 -23.25 6.52
CA LEU A 74 22.02 -21.94 6.50
C LEU A 74 21.09 -20.81 7.00
N VAL A 75 19.83 -20.80 6.56
CA VAL A 75 18.86 -19.81 7.04
C VAL A 75 18.67 -19.90 8.55
N ALA A 76 18.58 -21.11 9.11
CA ALA A 76 18.48 -21.30 10.55
C ALA A 76 19.72 -20.74 11.28
N ALA A 77 20.91 -21.01 10.76
CA ALA A 77 22.16 -20.49 11.33
C ALA A 77 22.23 -18.94 11.29
N VAL A 78 21.78 -18.33 10.16
CA VAL A 78 21.68 -16.87 10.02
C VAL A 78 20.73 -16.30 11.06
N ILE A 79 19.53 -16.87 11.18
CA ILE A 79 18.53 -16.41 12.16
C ILE A 79 19.08 -16.49 13.59
N GLU A 80 19.70 -17.61 13.95
CA GLU A 80 20.31 -17.79 15.27
C GLU A 80 21.44 -16.77 15.54
N ALA A 81 22.27 -16.49 14.55
CA ALA A 81 23.33 -15.49 14.67
C ALA A 81 22.76 -14.09 14.94
N ILE A 82 21.67 -13.73 14.27
CA ILE A 82 21.00 -12.43 14.43
C ILE A 82 20.30 -12.34 15.80
N VAL A 83 19.63 -13.42 16.22
CA VAL A 83 19.01 -13.48 17.56
C VAL A 83 20.03 -13.31 18.68
N ARG A 84 21.24 -13.89 18.53
CA ARG A 84 22.35 -13.69 19.50
C ARG A 84 22.82 -12.24 19.63
N LEU A 85 22.58 -11.39 18.64
CA LEU A 85 22.82 -9.94 18.71
C LEU A 85 21.73 -9.17 19.48
N GLY A 86 20.73 -9.89 20.01
CA GLY A 86 19.61 -9.31 20.76
C GLY A 86 18.48 -8.81 19.87
N ILE A 87 18.42 -9.22 18.59
CA ILE A 87 17.28 -8.95 17.73
C ILE A 87 16.18 -9.98 18.04
N PRO A 88 14.97 -9.55 18.43
CA PRO A 88 13.86 -10.45 18.71
C PRO A 88 13.49 -11.33 17.50
N ARG A 89 13.12 -12.58 17.76
CA ARG A 89 12.77 -13.54 16.68
C ARG A 89 11.57 -13.08 15.84
N GLU A 90 10.64 -12.38 16.45
CA GLU A 90 9.46 -11.77 15.79
C GLU A 90 9.82 -10.68 14.80
N ASN A 91 10.99 -10.05 14.95
CA ASN A 91 11.52 -9.06 14.02
C ASN A 91 12.20 -9.68 12.78
N ILE A 92 12.23 -11.02 12.69
CA ILE A 92 12.86 -11.76 11.58
C ILE A 92 11.80 -12.57 10.84
N GLN A 93 11.59 -12.24 9.55
CA GLN A 93 10.56 -12.86 8.72
C GLN A 93 11.12 -13.31 7.38
N THR A 94 10.73 -14.49 6.91
CA THR A 94 10.93 -14.88 5.51
C THR A 94 9.97 -14.08 4.63
N VAL A 95 10.50 -13.37 3.66
CA VAL A 95 9.72 -12.54 2.74
C VAL A 95 9.65 -13.11 1.34
N GLU A 96 10.56 -14.02 1.00
CA GLU A 96 10.58 -14.67 -0.28
C GLU A 96 11.23 -16.06 -0.16
N PHE A 97 10.63 -17.02 -0.83
CA PHE A 97 11.21 -18.36 -0.99
C PHE A 97 10.94 -18.84 -2.41
N SER A 98 11.98 -19.32 -3.09
CA SER A 98 11.88 -19.75 -4.48
C SER A 98 12.84 -20.89 -4.80
N VAL A 99 12.43 -21.75 -5.73
CA VAL A 99 13.20 -22.88 -6.23
C VAL A 99 13.16 -22.85 -7.75
N TRP A 100 14.33 -22.85 -8.40
CA TRP A 100 14.42 -22.87 -9.86
C TRP A 100 15.35 -23.98 -10.35
N PRO A 101 15.00 -24.63 -11.48
CA PRO A 101 15.94 -25.48 -12.19
C PRO A 101 17.02 -24.63 -12.84
N VAL A 102 18.25 -25.09 -12.80
CA VAL A 102 19.40 -24.55 -13.55
C VAL A 102 19.64 -25.49 -14.71
N TYR A 103 19.65 -24.94 -15.92
CA TYR A 103 19.86 -25.72 -17.14
C TYR A 103 21.32 -25.63 -17.58
N GLU A 104 21.78 -26.65 -18.28
CA GLU A 104 23.06 -26.60 -18.99
C GLU A 104 23.01 -25.53 -20.09
N GLU A 105 24.13 -24.88 -20.35
CA GLU A 105 24.19 -23.92 -21.45
C GLU A 105 23.91 -24.63 -22.80
N PRO A 106 23.03 -24.06 -23.64
CA PRO A 106 22.69 -24.68 -24.90
C PRO A 106 23.92 -24.72 -25.84
N VAL A 107 24.34 -25.90 -26.21
CA VAL A 107 25.35 -26.09 -27.27
C VAL A 107 24.63 -25.96 -28.60
N LYS A 108 25.18 -25.16 -29.51
CA LYS A 108 24.60 -24.91 -30.84
C LYS A 108 24.34 -26.22 -31.59
N GLY A 109 23.07 -26.55 -31.82
CA GLY A 109 22.64 -27.77 -32.51
C GLY A 109 22.32 -28.96 -31.60
N ALA A 110 22.32 -28.79 -30.29
CA ALA A 110 21.94 -29.84 -29.32
C ALA A 110 20.45 -29.83 -29.00
N GLU A 111 19.97 -30.99 -28.51
CA GLU A 111 18.64 -31.19 -27.90
C GLU A 111 18.37 -30.15 -26.75
N PRO A 112 17.10 -30.01 -26.34
CA PRO A 112 16.74 -29.06 -25.26
C PRO A 112 17.62 -29.23 -24.03
N SER A 113 18.06 -28.11 -23.46
CA SER A 113 18.97 -28.04 -22.31
C SER A 113 18.48 -28.91 -21.16
N LYS A 114 19.34 -29.81 -20.67
CA LYS A 114 19.05 -30.66 -19.51
C LYS A 114 19.17 -29.87 -18.22
N ILE A 115 18.39 -30.22 -17.20
CA ILE A 115 18.55 -29.66 -15.87
C ILE A 115 19.88 -30.16 -15.29
N SER A 116 20.77 -29.23 -14.97
CA SER A 116 22.08 -29.53 -14.37
C SER A 116 22.05 -29.47 -12.84
N ALA A 117 21.20 -28.59 -12.29
CA ALA A 117 21.10 -28.34 -10.86
C ALA A 117 19.75 -27.70 -10.51
N TYR A 118 19.52 -27.50 -9.21
CA TYR A 118 18.44 -26.71 -8.68
C TYR A 118 19.02 -25.62 -7.78
N ARG A 119 18.50 -24.41 -7.92
CA ARG A 119 18.82 -23.27 -7.05
C ARG A 119 17.64 -22.98 -6.16
N VAL A 120 17.91 -22.84 -4.86
CA VAL A 120 16.95 -22.38 -3.86
C VAL A 120 17.40 -21.02 -3.35
N SER A 121 16.51 -20.06 -3.27
CA SER A 121 16.73 -18.76 -2.67
C SER A 121 15.71 -18.52 -1.56
N ASN A 122 16.17 -18.01 -0.43
CA ASN A 122 15.35 -17.68 0.72
C ASN A 122 15.79 -16.32 1.25
N ASN A 123 14.90 -15.34 1.22
CA ASN A 123 15.16 -13.98 1.66
C ASN A 123 14.46 -13.73 2.99
N ILE A 124 15.23 -13.26 3.96
CA ILE A 124 14.74 -12.90 5.29
C ILE A 124 14.86 -11.39 5.48
N ARG A 125 13.79 -10.79 5.98
CA ARG A 125 13.76 -9.40 6.42
C ARG A 125 13.96 -9.36 7.93
N ILE A 126 14.83 -8.46 8.36
CA ILE A 126 15.18 -8.22 9.75
C ILE A 126 14.86 -6.77 10.08
N VAL A 127 13.99 -6.54 11.06
CA VAL A 127 13.72 -5.21 11.59
C VAL A 127 14.62 -4.96 12.78
N VAL A 128 15.41 -3.89 12.72
CA VAL A 128 16.42 -3.52 13.69
C VAL A 128 16.02 -2.18 14.31
N ASP A 129 15.61 -2.19 15.58
CA ASP A 129 15.13 -1.00 16.31
C ASP A 129 16.24 0.02 16.63
N ASP A 130 17.51 -0.32 16.38
CA ASP A 130 18.65 0.56 16.53
C ASP A 130 19.49 0.56 15.24
N PRO A 131 19.42 1.61 14.42
CA PRO A 131 20.16 1.69 13.16
C PRO A 131 21.68 1.48 13.30
N ALA A 132 22.26 1.76 14.47
CA ALA A 132 23.69 1.57 14.71
C ALA A 132 24.10 0.07 14.70
N LYS A 133 23.16 -0.84 14.94
CA LYS A 133 23.39 -2.29 14.92
C LYS A 133 23.36 -2.92 13.53
N VAL A 134 22.98 -2.17 12.51
CA VAL A 134 22.82 -2.70 11.14
C VAL A 134 24.10 -3.34 10.61
N GLY A 135 25.27 -2.71 10.84
CA GLY A 135 26.56 -3.28 10.45
C GLY A 135 26.82 -4.65 11.08
N ALA A 136 26.62 -4.76 12.39
CA ALA A 136 26.80 -6.01 13.12
C ALA A 136 25.83 -7.12 12.66
N VAL A 137 24.58 -6.74 12.30
CA VAL A 137 23.59 -7.67 11.74
C VAL A 137 24.04 -8.21 10.39
N LEU A 138 24.56 -7.37 9.51
CA LEU A 138 25.10 -7.78 8.21
C LEU A 138 26.29 -8.71 8.38
N ASP A 139 27.26 -8.35 9.23
CA ASP A 139 28.46 -9.13 9.47
C ASP A 139 28.12 -10.51 10.04
N ALA A 140 27.24 -10.56 11.04
CA ALA A 140 26.78 -11.82 11.62
C ALA A 140 26.01 -12.69 10.62
N GLY A 141 25.16 -12.06 9.80
CA GLY A 141 24.41 -12.76 8.76
C GLY A 141 25.31 -13.39 7.71
N PHE A 142 26.28 -12.66 7.20
CA PHE A 142 27.24 -13.17 6.20
C PHE A 142 28.16 -14.24 6.81
N ALA A 143 28.64 -14.03 8.03
CA ALA A 143 29.45 -15.03 8.73
C ALA A 143 28.69 -16.35 8.99
N ALA A 144 27.36 -16.29 9.14
CA ALA A 144 26.51 -17.44 9.37
C ALA A 144 26.02 -18.14 8.07
N GLY A 145 26.31 -17.56 6.89
CA GLY A 145 26.01 -18.18 5.60
C GLY A 145 25.04 -17.44 4.69
N ALA A 146 24.59 -16.23 5.05
CA ALA A 146 23.95 -15.36 4.08
C ALA A 146 24.96 -15.03 2.96
N ASN A 147 24.50 -15.01 1.71
CA ASN A 147 25.35 -14.72 0.55
C ASN A 147 24.74 -13.72 -0.41
N GLN A 148 23.63 -13.10 -0.03
CA GLN A 148 22.94 -12.06 -0.77
C GLN A 148 22.45 -10.97 0.18
N SER A 149 22.43 -9.72 -0.31
CA SER A 149 21.83 -8.59 0.39
C SER A 149 20.98 -7.79 -0.61
N TYR A 150 19.75 -7.47 -0.23
CA TYR A 150 18.80 -6.77 -1.09
C TYR A 150 18.55 -5.32 -0.66
N GLY A 151 19.38 -4.82 0.25
CA GLY A 151 19.38 -3.43 0.66
C GLY A 151 18.95 -3.21 2.11
N ILE A 152 19.09 -1.95 2.52
CA ILE A 152 18.77 -1.45 3.85
C ILE A 152 17.82 -0.28 3.66
N GLN A 153 16.75 -0.25 4.45
CA GLN A 153 15.81 0.85 4.50
C GLN A 153 15.78 1.41 5.92
N PHE A 154 15.88 2.73 6.04
CA PHE A 154 15.79 3.42 7.31
C PHE A 154 14.45 4.14 7.38
N PHE A 155 13.76 4.03 8.51
CA PHE A 155 12.44 4.63 8.69
C PHE A 155 12.17 4.97 10.16
N LYS A 156 11.12 5.74 10.39
CA LYS A 156 10.59 6.01 11.73
C LYS A 156 9.49 4.99 12.02
N LYS A 157 9.58 4.26 13.13
CA LYS A 157 8.66 3.17 13.47
C LYS A 157 7.23 3.64 13.75
N ASN A 158 7.04 4.88 14.20
CA ASN A 158 5.74 5.47 14.45
C ASN A 158 5.53 6.68 13.54
N ASP A 159 5.01 6.43 12.33
CA ASP A 159 4.55 7.48 11.42
C ASP A 159 3.08 7.90 11.69
N ALA A 160 2.50 7.52 12.81
CA ALA A 160 1.22 8.05 13.24
C ALA A 160 1.44 9.51 13.68
N VAL A 161 1.24 10.43 12.76
CA VAL A 161 1.00 11.83 13.10
C VAL A 161 -0.39 11.86 13.73
N GLU A 162 -0.45 12.03 15.07
CA GLU A 162 -1.68 12.41 15.76
C GLU A 162 -2.12 13.83 15.34
#